data_c442fd7cff29e96e76596a38b5d33d1f
#
_entry.id   c442fd7cff29e96e76596a38b5d33d1f
#
_cell.length_a   1.000
_cell.length_b   1.000
_cell.length_c   1.000
_cell.angle_alpha   90.00
_cell.angle_beta   90.00
_cell.angle_gamma   90.00
#
_symmetry.space_group_name_H-M   'P 1'
#
loop_
_entity.id
_entity.type
_entity.pdbx_description
1 polymer ?
#
loop_
_entity_poly.entity_id
_entity_poly.type
_entity_poly.pdbx_seq_one_letter_code
_entity_poly.pdbx_strand_id
1 'polypeptide(L)'
;MYFAGRITAAAVTIGTITYMAGLGYWMKDTSAMAASYAFAGVYAAAALPIAWLLGRKYDLLKSNSTIDCMTGLYNRGFIEANFPKLVNQAQRKRKKLTVLILDVNDFKEVNDRFGHEQGDQALRLVSETLQICAQRGEISGRWGGDEFIMICPYADDRLLEKLLQQLQEKLLRLSVITGFGLSVSVGSASFPEQGNQLSELAHTADKRMYADKKSRKMKHAEPGMMQAQ
;
A
#
# COMPACT_ATOMS: atom_id res chain seq x y z
N MET A 1 1.57 -9.78 -6.29
CA MET A 1 2.11 -10.68 -5.23
C MET A 1 1.06 -11.73 -4.81
N TYR A 2 0.36 -12.33 -5.80
CA TYR A 2 -0.83 -13.19 -5.58
C TYR A 2 -0.53 -14.66 -5.25
N PHE A 3 0.74 -15.07 -5.21
CA PHE A 3 1.11 -16.49 -5.03
C PHE A 3 2.05 -16.74 -3.84
N ALA A 4 2.23 -15.79 -2.96
CA ALA A 4 3.20 -15.90 -1.85
C ALA A 4 2.86 -17.08 -0.92
N GLY A 5 1.59 -17.27 -0.56
CA GLY A 5 1.16 -18.36 0.31
C GLY A 5 1.39 -19.74 -0.31
N ARG A 6 1.16 -19.88 -1.62
CA ARG A 6 1.41 -21.15 -2.34
C ARG A 6 2.90 -21.43 -2.46
N ILE A 7 3.71 -20.40 -2.75
CA ILE A 7 5.16 -20.55 -2.91
C ILE A 7 5.80 -20.92 -1.57
N THR A 8 5.43 -20.24 -0.48
CA THR A 8 5.99 -20.55 0.85
C THR A 8 5.58 -21.94 1.33
N ALA A 9 4.32 -22.34 1.16
CA ALA A 9 3.85 -23.67 1.53
C ALA A 9 4.56 -24.77 0.72
N ALA A 10 4.72 -24.58 -0.59
CA ALA A 10 5.46 -25.53 -1.44
C ALA A 10 6.95 -25.59 -1.06
N ALA A 11 7.61 -24.47 -0.80
CA ALA A 11 9.02 -24.42 -0.42
C ALA A 11 9.30 -25.15 0.89
N VAL A 12 8.46 -24.94 1.91
CA VAL A 12 8.58 -25.63 3.20
C VAL A 12 8.39 -27.15 3.02
N THR A 13 7.39 -27.56 2.23
CA THR A 13 7.12 -28.98 1.98
C THR A 13 8.25 -29.64 1.21
N ILE A 14 8.80 -28.99 0.19
CA ILE A 14 9.97 -29.49 -0.56
C ILE A 14 11.19 -29.60 0.36
N GLY A 15 11.44 -28.61 1.21
CA GLY A 15 12.55 -28.63 2.17
C GLY A 15 12.47 -29.83 3.13
N THR A 16 11.28 -30.13 3.66
CA THR A 16 11.07 -31.29 4.53
C THR A 16 11.26 -32.62 3.81
N ILE A 17 10.82 -32.74 2.56
CA ILE A 17 11.03 -33.94 1.72
C ILE A 17 12.53 -34.14 1.46
N THR A 18 13.24 -33.08 1.09
CA THR A 18 14.69 -33.14 0.82
C THR A 18 15.47 -33.54 2.06
N TYR A 19 15.09 -33.01 3.24
CA TYR A 19 15.69 -33.37 4.51
C TYR A 19 15.47 -34.86 4.86
N MET A 20 14.24 -35.38 4.69
CA MET A 20 13.94 -36.79 4.91
C MET A 20 14.70 -37.71 3.96
N ALA A 21 14.78 -37.35 2.66
CA ALA A 21 15.57 -38.10 1.69
C ALA A 21 17.08 -38.08 2.03
N GLY A 22 17.61 -36.96 2.49
CA GLY A 22 19.00 -36.82 2.94
C GLY A 22 19.34 -37.69 4.15
N LEU A 23 18.41 -37.78 5.12
CA LEU A 23 18.56 -38.69 6.27
C LEU A 23 18.62 -40.14 5.80
N GLY A 24 17.77 -40.56 4.85
CA GLY A 24 17.80 -41.88 4.26
C GLY A 24 19.11 -42.23 3.56
N TYR A 25 19.72 -41.27 2.87
CA TYR A 25 21.04 -41.45 2.25
C TYR A 25 22.18 -41.65 3.27
N TRP A 26 22.05 -41.08 4.44
CA TRP A 26 23.05 -41.21 5.52
C TRP A 26 22.98 -42.55 6.26
N MET A 27 21.86 -43.27 6.15
CA MET A 27 21.68 -44.60 6.71
C MET A 27 22.39 -45.64 5.83
N LYS A 28 23.40 -46.34 6.41
CA LYS A 28 24.23 -47.37 5.67
C LYS A 28 23.47 -48.65 5.36
N ASP A 29 22.28 -48.85 5.91
CA ASP A 29 21.45 -50.02 5.69
C ASP A 29 20.51 -49.81 4.47
N THR A 30 20.63 -50.64 3.46
CA THR A 30 19.86 -50.55 2.22
C THR A 30 18.36 -50.73 2.43
N SER A 31 17.93 -51.55 3.40
CA SER A 31 16.52 -51.73 3.73
C SER A 31 15.92 -50.51 4.41
N ALA A 32 16.62 -49.90 5.33
CA ALA A 32 16.22 -48.67 5.98
C ALA A 32 16.22 -47.47 5.03
N MET A 33 17.15 -47.44 4.07
CA MET A 33 17.21 -46.42 3.01
C MET A 33 16.00 -46.51 2.07
N ALA A 34 15.63 -47.73 1.60
CA ALA A 34 14.46 -47.97 0.78
C ALA A 34 13.14 -47.56 1.49
N ALA A 35 13.03 -47.88 2.80
CA ALA A 35 11.89 -47.48 3.61
C ALA A 35 11.78 -45.97 3.77
N SER A 36 12.88 -45.24 3.98
CA SER A 36 12.89 -43.80 4.11
C SER A 36 12.45 -43.06 2.84
N TYR A 37 12.88 -43.54 1.66
CA TYR A 37 12.45 -42.97 0.39
C TYR A 37 10.96 -43.26 0.11
N ALA A 38 10.47 -44.47 0.43
CA ALA A 38 9.05 -44.79 0.33
C ALA A 38 8.20 -43.88 1.23
N PHE A 39 8.64 -43.66 2.46
CA PHE A 39 7.98 -42.77 3.39
C PHE A 39 7.99 -41.32 2.90
N ALA A 40 9.13 -40.82 2.39
CA ALA A 40 9.23 -39.48 1.79
C ALA A 40 8.30 -39.33 0.57
N GLY A 41 8.16 -40.34 -0.25
CA GLY A 41 7.25 -40.36 -1.38
C GLY A 41 5.77 -40.29 -0.97
N VAL A 42 5.36 -41.12 0.01
CA VAL A 42 3.98 -41.07 0.54
C VAL A 42 3.69 -39.72 1.21
N TYR A 43 4.64 -39.20 2.00
CA TYR A 43 4.51 -37.90 2.61
C TYR A 43 4.39 -36.78 1.55
N ALA A 44 5.20 -36.81 0.51
CA ALA A 44 5.14 -35.86 -0.58
C ALA A 44 3.78 -35.87 -1.30
N ALA A 45 3.27 -37.06 -1.60
CA ALA A 45 1.99 -37.24 -2.27
C ALA A 45 0.81 -36.69 -1.45
N ALA A 46 0.88 -36.75 -0.13
CA ALA A 46 -0.15 -36.22 0.76
C ALA A 46 0.06 -34.72 1.09
N ALA A 47 1.28 -34.33 1.43
CA ALA A 47 1.57 -33.00 1.95
C ALA A 47 1.53 -31.90 0.87
N LEU A 48 2.01 -32.17 -0.35
CA LEU A 48 2.04 -31.18 -1.43
C LEU A 48 0.63 -30.67 -1.84
N PRO A 49 -0.38 -31.54 -2.08
CA PRO A 49 -1.73 -31.09 -2.37
C PRO A 49 -2.35 -30.28 -1.23
N ILE A 50 -2.13 -30.72 0.01
CA ILE A 50 -2.65 -30.02 1.20
C ILE A 50 -2.00 -28.63 1.32
N ALA A 51 -0.67 -28.55 1.21
CA ALA A 51 0.06 -27.28 1.25
C ALA A 51 -0.40 -26.33 0.12
N TRP A 52 -0.63 -26.85 -1.08
CA TRP A 52 -1.16 -26.08 -2.21
C TRP A 52 -2.56 -25.54 -1.92
N LEU A 53 -3.48 -26.38 -1.41
CA LEU A 53 -4.85 -25.97 -1.07
C LEU A 53 -4.88 -24.93 0.05
N LEU A 54 -4.09 -25.12 1.10
CA LEU A 54 -3.97 -24.16 2.20
C LEU A 54 -3.37 -22.84 1.73
N GLY A 55 -2.31 -22.89 0.93
CA GLY A 55 -1.70 -21.70 0.33
C GLY A 55 -2.69 -20.96 -0.59
N ARG A 56 -3.47 -21.69 -1.37
CA ARG A 56 -4.53 -21.11 -2.21
C ARG A 56 -5.62 -20.43 -1.35
N LYS A 57 -6.04 -21.06 -0.26
CA LYS A 57 -7.04 -20.50 0.64
C LYS A 57 -6.51 -19.24 1.34
N TYR A 58 -5.25 -19.26 1.76
CA TYR A 58 -4.58 -18.09 2.33
C TYR A 58 -4.49 -16.94 1.32
N ASP A 59 -4.06 -17.20 0.08
CA ASP A 59 -3.99 -16.18 -0.98
C ASP A 59 -5.38 -15.59 -1.28
N LEU A 60 -6.43 -16.40 -1.28
CA LEU A 60 -7.82 -15.96 -1.46
C LEU A 60 -8.31 -15.09 -0.29
N LEU A 61 -8.02 -15.47 0.95
CA LEU A 61 -8.38 -14.67 2.13
C LEU A 61 -7.67 -13.34 2.12
N LYS A 62 -6.38 -13.33 1.76
CA LYS A 62 -5.59 -12.10 1.65
C LYS A 62 -6.06 -11.20 0.50
N SER A 63 -6.45 -11.78 -0.64
CA SER A 63 -6.99 -11.00 -1.78
C SER A 63 -8.38 -10.44 -1.51
N ASN A 64 -9.16 -11.06 -0.64
CA ASN A 64 -10.49 -10.61 -0.25
C ASN A 64 -10.47 -9.52 0.85
N SER A 65 -9.31 -9.26 1.46
CA SER A 65 -9.19 -8.11 2.35
C SER A 65 -9.39 -6.83 1.56
N THR A 66 -10.29 -5.99 2.01
CA THR A 66 -10.57 -4.68 1.41
C THR A 66 -9.83 -3.55 2.11
N ILE A 67 -9.31 -3.82 3.30
CA ILE A 67 -8.68 -2.85 4.20
C ILE A 67 -7.20 -3.16 4.36
N ASP A 68 -6.38 -2.12 4.42
CA ASP A 68 -4.99 -2.20 4.83
C ASP A 68 -4.89 -2.32 6.35
N CYS A 69 -4.26 -3.39 6.84
CA CYS A 69 -4.24 -3.74 8.25
C CYS A 69 -3.46 -2.75 9.14
N MET A 70 -2.52 -1.99 8.57
CA MET A 70 -1.74 -1.01 9.32
C MET A 70 -2.49 0.31 9.49
N THR A 71 -3.14 0.78 8.42
CA THR A 71 -3.71 2.12 8.33
C THR A 71 -5.22 2.17 8.52
N GLY A 72 -5.92 1.03 8.40
CA GLY A 72 -7.38 0.98 8.46
C GLY A 72 -8.08 1.62 7.25
N LEU A 73 -7.33 2.12 6.26
CA LEU A 73 -7.88 2.62 5.00
C LEU A 73 -8.16 1.47 4.03
N TYR A 74 -8.88 1.76 2.95
CA TYR A 74 -9.00 0.80 1.86
C TYR A 74 -7.62 0.48 1.27
N ASN A 75 -7.42 -0.78 0.89
CA ASN A 75 -6.22 -1.16 0.18
C ASN A 75 -6.35 -0.87 -1.33
N ARG A 76 -5.21 -0.91 -2.02
CA ARG A 76 -5.13 -0.68 -3.47
C ARG A 76 -6.08 -1.57 -4.27
N GLY A 77 -6.19 -2.86 -3.90
CA GLY A 77 -7.06 -3.80 -4.61
C GLY A 77 -8.54 -3.41 -4.54
N PHE A 78 -9.01 -2.92 -3.40
CA PHE A 78 -10.36 -2.41 -3.25
C PHE A 78 -10.60 -1.17 -4.14
N ILE A 79 -9.65 -0.23 -4.14
CA ILE A 79 -9.73 0.99 -4.95
C ILE A 79 -9.83 0.62 -6.44
N GLU A 80 -8.92 -0.22 -6.94
CA GLU A 80 -8.89 -0.67 -8.35
C GLU A 80 -10.20 -1.37 -8.74
N ALA A 81 -10.73 -2.24 -7.89
CA ALA A 81 -11.97 -2.99 -8.17
C ALA A 81 -13.24 -2.10 -8.18
N ASN A 82 -13.27 -1.03 -7.39
CA ASN A 82 -14.46 -0.18 -7.24
C ASN A 82 -14.43 1.09 -8.11
N PHE A 83 -13.25 1.52 -8.57
CA PHE A 83 -13.10 2.72 -9.37
C PHE A 83 -14.01 2.78 -10.62
N PRO A 84 -14.19 1.70 -11.42
CA PRO A 84 -15.09 1.73 -12.57
C PRO A 84 -16.54 2.07 -12.21
N LYS A 85 -17.01 1.65 -11.02
CA LYS A 85 -18.36 1.99 -10.53
C LYS A 85 -18.48 3.48 -10.24
N LEU A 86 -17.45 4.08 -9.65
CA LEU A 86 -17.42 5.51 -9.33
C LEU A 86 -17.40 6.38 -10.60
N VAL A 87 -16.59 6.01 -11.59
CA VAL A 87 -16.56 6.68 -12.89
C VAL A 87 -17.93 6.61 -13.56
N ASN A 88 -18.54 5.42 -13.62
CA ASN A 88 -19.87 5.25 -14.20
C ASN A 88 -20.94 6.11 -13.49
N GLN A 89 -20.85 6.25 -12.17
CA GLN A 89 -21.76 7.13 -11.41
C GLN A 89 -21.52 8.61 -11.74
N ALA A 90 -20.25 9.04 -11.79
CA ALA A 90 -19.86 10.41 -12.14
C ALA A 90 -20.34 10.76 -13.55
N GLN A 91 -20.14 9.85 -14.51
CA GLN A 91 -20.57 10.02 -15.90
C GLN A 91 -22.11 10.15 -16.02
N ARG A 92 -22.86 9.27 -15.35
CA ARG A 92 -24.34 9.34 -15.33
C ARG A 92 -24.86 10.65 -14.76
N LYS A 93 -24.18 11.16 -13.72
CA LYS A 93 -24.54 12.43 -13.08
C LYS A 93 -23.94 13.66 -13.76
N ARG A 94 -23.15 13.50 -14.82
CA ARG A 94 -22.39 14.56 -15.49
C ARG A 94 -21.55 15.39 -14.50
N LYS A 95 -20.87 14.71 -13.58
CA LYS A 95 -20.04 15.31 -12.53
C LYS A 95 -18.60 14.87 -12.69
N LYS A 96 -17.67 15.69 -12.22
CA LYS A 96 -16.26 15.36 -12.12
C LYS A 96 -16.00 14.30 -11.03
N LEU A 97 -14.92 13.56 -11.18
CA LEU A 97 -14.36 12.70 -10.14
C LEU A 97 -12.87 12.97 -10.12
N THR A 98 -12.36 13.41 -8.97
CA THR A 98 -10.95 13.75 -8.84
C THR A 98 -10.22 12.65 -8.06
N VAL A 99 -9.09 12.22 -8.59
CA VAL A 99 -8.14 11.31 -7.95
C VAL A 99 -6.98 12.14 -7.42
N LEU A 100 -6.66 11.98 -6.14
CA LEU A 100 -5.48 12.53 -5.49
C LEU A 100 -4.50 11.40 -5.21
N ILE A 101 -3.23 11.60 -5.54
CA ILE A 101 -2.12 10.79 -5.04
C ILE A 101 -1.37 11.65 -4.04
N LEU A 102 -1.10 11.05 -2.87
CA LEU A 102 -0.42 11.69 -1.75
C LEU A 102 0.78 10.84 -1.34
N ASP A 103 1.88 11.48 -1.01
CA ASP A 103 3.13 10.85 -0.54
C ASP A 103 3.58 11.54 0.74
N VAL A 104 3.95 10.77 1.75
CA VAL A 104 4.43 11.31 3.02
C VAL A 104 5.84 11.84 2.83
N ASN A 105 6.01 13.15 3.05
CA ASN A 105 7.31 13.80 2.88
C ASN A 105 8.32 13.30 3.92
N ASP A 106 9.54 13.07 3.46
CA ASP A 106 10.70 12.71 4.28
C ASP A 106 10.46 11.48 5.19
N PHE A 107 9.55 10.58 4.76
CA PHE A 107 9.17 9.37 5.52
C PHE A 107 10.38 8.50 5.85
N LYS A 108 11.33 8.37 4.92
CA LYS A 108 12.58 7.65 5.16
C LYS A 108 13.39 8.30 6.29
N GLU A 109 13.46 9.63 6.34
CA GLU A 109 14.17 10.35 7.40
C GLU A 109 13.51 10.13 8.77
N VAL A 110 12.17 10.08 8.82
CA VAL A 110 11.44 9.71 10.05
C VAL A 110 11.84 8.32 10.52
N ASN A 111 11.88 7.32 9.62
CA ASN A 111 12.32 5.97 9.95
C ASN A 111 13.78 5.92 10.42
N ASP A 112 14.67 6.58 9.70
CA ASP A 112 16.12 6.55 9.97
C ASP A 112 16.45 7.24 11.31
N ARG A 113 15.72 8.31 11.67
CA ARG A 113 15.98 9.12 12.87
C ARG A 113 15.22 8.64 14.10
N PHE A 114 13.97 8.19 13.96
CA PHE A 114 13.09 7.87 15.07
C PHE A 114 12.71 6.39 15.15
N GLY A 115 13.13 5.58 14.18
CA GLY A 115 12.83 4.15 14.09
C GLY A 115 11.51 3.83 13.37
N HIS A 116 11.38 2.57 12.95
CA HIS A 116 10.22 2.10 12.16
C HIS A 116 8.89 2.19 12.91
N GLU A 117 8.88 2.06 14.24
CA GLU A 117 7.66 2.21 15.03
C GLU A 117 7.08 3.64 14.91
N GLN A 118 7.93 4.66 14.89
CA GLN A 118 7.51 6.05 14.70
C GLN A 118 7.09 6.31 13.25
N GLY A 119 7.74 5.66 12.26
CA GLY A 119 7.28 5.67 10.89
C GLY A 119 5.89 5.07 10.72
N ASP A 120 5.63 3.92 11.35
CA ASP A 120 4.30 3.30 11.36
C ASP A 120 3.26 4.20 12.04
N GLN A 121 3.63 4.89 13.12
CA GLN A 121 2.78 5.87 13.77
C GLN A 121 2.49 7.06 12.84
N ALA A 122 3.48 7.57 12.11
CA ALA A 122 3.30 8.63 11.12
C ALA A 122 2.27 8.24 10.05
N LEU A 123 2.37 7.01 9.51
CA LEU A 123 1.41 6.50 8.53
C LEU A 123 -0.01 6.38 9.11
N ARG A 124 -0.16 5.95 10.37
CA ARG A 124 -1.47 5.88 11.03
C ARG A 124 -2.07 7.28 11.21
N LEU A 125 -1.30 8.25 11.67
CA LEU A 125 -1.76 9.63 11.85
C LEU A 125 -2.18 10.30 10.53
N VAL A 126 -1.42 10.07 9.46
CA VAL A 126 -1.81 10.52 8.12
C VAL A 126 -3.12 9.85 7.69
N SER A 127 -3.27 8.55 7.92
CA SER A 127 -4.48 7.78 7.58
C SER A 127 -5.72 8.28 8.32
N GLU A 128 -5.62 8.48 9.62
CA GLU A 128 -6.68 9.04 10.46
C GLU A 128 -7.07 10.44 10.00
N THR A 129 -6.08 11.26 9.64
CA THR A 129 -6.32 12.60 9.11
C THR A 129 -7.07 12.56 7.78
N LEU A 130 -6.69 11.64 6.87
CA LEU A 130 -7.40 11.43 5.61
C LEU A 130 -8.85 10.98 5.85
N GLN A 131 -9.10 10.07 6.79
CA GLN A 131 -10.46 9.63 7.15
C GLN A 131 -11.30 10.80 7.71
N ILE A 132 -10.72 11.62 8.58
CA ILE A 132 -11.41 12.78 9.14
C ILE A 132 -11.74 13.82 8.06
N CYS A 133 -10.90 13.96 7.04
CA CYS A 133 -11.16 14.87 5.91
C CYS A 133 -12.19 14.30 4.91
N ALA A 134 -12.34 12.99 4.84
CA ALA A 134 -13.24 12.29 3.92
C ALA A 134 -14.70 12.28 4.41
N GLN A 135 -15.35 13.45 4.52
CA GLN A 135 -16.70 13.58 5.11
C GLN A 135 -17.84 13.61 4.09
N ARG A 136 -17.54 13.69 2.77
CA ARG A 136 -18.54 13.92 1.73
C ARG A 136 -18.64 12.79 0.70
N GLY A 137 -18.21 11.59 1.13
CA GLY A 137 -18.19 10.42 0.26
C GLY A 137 -16.86 10.22 -0.47
N GLU A 138 -15.82 10.94 -0.04
CA GLU A 138 -14.45 10.67 -0.46
C GLU A 138 -14.04 9.27 0.01
N ILE A 139 -13.23 8.59 -0.81
CA ILE A 139 -12.74 7.24 -0.53
C ILE A 139 -11.23 7.33 -0.40
N SER A 140 -10.70 7.04 0.79
CA SER A 140 -9.26 7.06 1.07
C SER A 140 -8.70 5.64 1.10
N GLY A 141 -7.53 5.45 0.49
CA GLY A 141 -6.84 4.17 0.44
C GLY A 141 -5.33 4.30 0.58
N ARG A 142 -4.69 3.22 1.02
CA ARG A 142 -3.24 3.09 0.94
C ARG A 142 -2.85 2.56 -0.43
N TRP A 143 -2.02 3.33 -1.16
CA TRP A 143 -1.64 3.02 -2.53
C TRP A 143 -0.33 2.25 -2.63
N GLY A 144 0.62 2.58 -1.75
CA GLY A 144 1.95 1.99 -1.65
C GLY A 144 2.49 2.02 -0.23
N GLY A 145 3.80 2.01 -0.05
CA GLY A 145 4.49 2.06 1.25
C GLY A 145 4.09 3.29 2.07
N ASP A 146 4.47 4.45 1.61
CA ASP A 146 4.20 5.79 2.17
C ASP A 146 3.26 6.61 1.27
N GLU A 147 2.65 5.96 0.27
CA GLU A 147 1.74 6.57 -0.68
C GLU A 147 0.28 6.27 -0.34
N PHE A 148 -0.56 7.29 -0.48
CA PHE A 148 -1.99 7.22 -0.30
C PHE A 148 -2.73 7.69 -1.55
N ILE A 149 -3.97 7.25 -1.68
CA ILE A 149 -4.89 7.70 -2.72
C ILE A 149 -6.18 8.20 -2.08
N MET A 150 -6.73 9.29 -2.59
CA MET A 150 -8.08 9.72 -2.24
C MET A 150 -8.87 9.95 -3.53
N ILE A 151 -10.06 9.38 -3.58
CA ILE A 151 -11.02 9.59 -4.67
C ILE A 151 -12.09 10.51 -4.16
N CYS A 152 -12.26 11.67 -4.80
CA CYS A 152 -13.20 12.71 -4.43
C CYS A 152 -14.32 12.78 -5.48
N PRO A 153 -15.47 12.10 -5.25
CA PRO A 153 -16.61 12.17 -6.15
C PRO A 153 -17.24 13.56 -6.10
N TYR A 154 -17.49 14.15 -7.27
CA TYR A 154 -18.22 15.40 -7.43
C TYR A 154 -17.57 16.64 -6.79
N ALA A 155 -16.30 16.56 -6.38
CA ALA A 155 -15.58 17.70 -5.85
C ALA A 155 -15.31 18.71 -6.98
N ASP A 156 -15.70 19.95 -6.77
CA ASP A 156 -15.23 21.10 -7.54
C ASP A 156 -13.87 21.58 -6.99
N ASP A 157 -13.22 22.47 -7.74
CA ASP A 157 -11.87 22.94 -7.39
C ASP A 157 -11.85 23.62 -6.01
N ARG A 158 -12.91 24.35 -5.65
CA ARG A 158 -13.03 25.03 -4.34
C ARG A 158 -13.15 24.05 -3.17
N LEU A 159 -13.92 22.98 -3.37
CA LEU A 159 -14.05 21.92 -2.37
C LEU A 159 -12.73 21.17 -2.19
N LEU A 160 -12.04 20.93 -3.29
CA LEU A 160 -10.74 20.27 -3.29
C LEU A 160 -9.69 21.09 -2.55
N GLU A 161 -9.59 22.40 -2.85
CA GLU A 161 -8.70 23.33 -2.15
C GLU A 161 -8.97 23.33 -0.65
N LYS A 162 -10.25 23.42 -0.25
CA LYS A 162 -10.63 23.40 1.16
C LYS A 162 -10.24 22.08 1.85
N LEU A 163 -10.42 20.94 1.19
CA LEU A 163 -10.02 19.64 1.69
C LEU A 163 -8.50 19.56 1.90
N LEU A 164 -7.73 20.01 0.90
CA LEU A 164 -6.27 20.02 0.97
C LEU A 164 -5.76 20.96 2.06
N GLN A 165 -6.37 22.14 2.22
CA GLN A 165 -6.03 23.06 3.30
C GLN A 165 -6.30 22.43 4.67
N GLN A 166 -7.47 21.82 4.88
CA GLN A 166 -7.80 21.14 6.13
C GLN A 166 -6.84 19.99 6.44
N LEU A 167 -6.46 19.22 5.43
CA LEU A 167 -5.47 18.15 5.57
C LEU A 167 -4.12 18.71 6.04
N GLN A 168 -3.62 19.76 5.38
CA GLN A 168 -2.34 20.37 5.72
C GLN A 168 -2.34 20.96 7.14
N GLU A 169 -3.39 21.69 7.53
CA GLU A 169 -3.52 22.27 8.87
C GLU A 169 -3.53 21.20 9.96
N LYS A 170 -4.24 20.07 9.74
CA LYS A 170 -4.28 18.97 10.71
C LYS A 170 -2.91 18.28 10.84
N LEU A 171 -2.25 17.98 9.72
CA LEU A 171 -0.91 17.38 9.73
C LEU A 171 0.12 18.29 10.39
N LEU A 172 0.04 19.61 10.17
CA LEU A 172 0.92 20.58 10.84
C LEU A 172 0.72 20.55 12.36
N ARG A 173 -0.51 20.51 12.86
CA ARG A 173 -0.80 20.38 14.30
C ARG A 173 -0.24 19.09 14.88
N LEU A 174 -0.40 17.97 14.17
CA LEU A 174 0.15 16.69 14.57
C LEU A 174 1.68 16.71 14.60
N SER A 175 2.34 17.40 13.66
CA SER A 175 3.79 17.59 13.67
C SER A 175 4.30 18.24 14.96
N VAL A 176 3.58 19.23 15.48
CA VAL A 176 3.93 19.91 16.75
C VAL A 176 3.77 18.95 17.94
N ILE A 177 2.73 18.13 17.94
CA ILE A 177 2.42 17.18 19.03
C ILE A 177 3.42 16.03 19.06
N THR A 178 3.76 15.49 17.88
CA THR A 178 4.62 14.29 17.78
C THR A 178 6.11 14.59 17.82
N GLY A 179 6.50 15.84 17.56
CA GLY A 179 7.91 16.26 17.52
C GLY A 179 8.65 15.85 16.24
N PHE A 180 7.97 15.24 15.25
CA PHE A 180 8.51 14.99 13.92
C PHE A 180 7.61 15.58 12.84
N GLY A 181 8.20 16.01 11.74
CA GLY A 181 7.47 16.67 10.66
C GLY A 181 6.51 15.71 9.97
N LEU A 182 5.21 16.04 9.95
CA LEU A 182 4.19 15.34 9.19
C LEU A 182 3.65 16.25 8.10
N SER A 183 3.95 15.95 6.87
CA SER A 183 3.39 16.62 5.71
C SER A 183 3.27 15.66 4.54
N VAL A 184 2.44 16.02 3.57
CA VAL A 184 2.25 15.23 2.36
C VAL A 184 2.43 16.12 1.13
N SER A 185 3.02 15.56 0.08
CA SER A 185 2.97 16.12 -1.26
C SER A 185 1.78 15.55 -1.98
N VAL A 186 1.06 16.38 -2.75
CA VAL A 186 -0.21 16.00 -3.36
C VAL A 186 -0.22 16.34 -4.84
N GLY A 187 -0.70 15.41 -5.64
CA GLY A 187 -1.05 15.65 -7.03
C GLY A 187 -2.47 15.20 -7.31
N SER A 188 -3.13 15.87 -8.23
CA SER A 188 -4.53 15.62 -8.58
C SER A 188 -4.73 15.39 -10.07
N ALA A 189 -5.70 14.55 -10.43
CA ALA A 189 -6.20 14.41 -11.79
C ALA A 189 -7.69 14.13 -11.78
N SER A 190 -8.42 14.71 -12.74
CA SER A 190 -9.88 14.67 -12.79
C SER A 190 -10.40 13.96 -14.04
N PHE A 191 -11.38 13.09 -13.82
CA PHE A 191 -12.25 12.55 -14.85
C PHE A 191 -13.32 13.61 -15.22
N PRO A 192 -13.69 13.79 -16.48
CA PRO A 192 -13.14 13.12 -17.67
C PRO A 192 -11.92 13.81 -18.31
N GLU A 193 -11.50 14.99 -17.85
CA GLU A 193 -10.56 15.87 -18.53
C GLU A 193 -9.16 15.26 -18.70
N GLN A 194 -8.70 14.46 -17.73
CA GLN A 194 -7.32 13.93 -17.71
C GLN A 194 -7.25 12.40 -17.82
N GLY A 195 -8.36 11.74 -18.06
CA GLY A 195 -8.43 10.31 -18.29
C GLY A 195 -9.76 9.69 -17.88
N ASN A 196 -9.96 8.44 -18.30
CA ASN A 196 -11.17 7.66 -18.01
C ASN A 196 -10.88 6.43 -17.15
N GLN A 197 -9.62 6.05 -17.01
CA GLN A 197 -9.15 4.90 -16.24
C GLN A 197 -8.37 5.35 -15.02
N LEU A 198 -8.40 4.55 -13.95
CA LEU A 198 -7.64 4.83 -12.74
C LEU A 198 -6.14 4.95 -13.01
N SER A 199 -5.61 4.09 -13.88
CA SER A 199 -4.19 4.10 -14.26
C SER A 199 -3.75 5.42 -14.91
N GLU A 200 -4.58 6.01 -15.78
CA GLU A 200 -4.31 7.28 -16.46
C GLU A 200 -4.34 8.45 -15.46
N LEU A 201 -5.39 8.49 -14.63
CA LEU A 201 -5.56 9.54 -13.62
C LEU A 201 -4.50 9.45 -12.53
N ALA A 202 -4.21 8.24 -12.03
CA ALA A 202 -3.17 8.03 -11.03
C ALA A 202 -1.79 8.44 -11.58
N HIS A 203 -1.45 8.08 -12.82
CA HIS A 203 -0.20 8.48 -13.44
C HIS A 203 -0.08 10.01 -13.60
N THR A 204 -1.16 10.69 -13.99
CA THR A 204 -1.19 12.14 -14.11
C THR A 204 -1.07 12.83 -12.76
N ALA A 205 -1.79 12.32 -11.75
CA ALA A 205 -1.70 12.79 -10.37
C ALA A 205 -0.30 12.57 -9.78
N ASP A 206 0.31 11.40 -10.00
CA ASP A 206 1.66 11.07 -9.54
C ASP A 206 2.71 12.05 -10.08
N LYS A 207 2.69 12.36 -11.38
CA LYS A 207 3.57 13.37 -11.96
C LYS A 207 3.45 14.74 -11.28
N ARG A 208 2.23 15.16 -10.95
CA ARG A 208 1.97 16.44 -10.27
C ARG A 208 2.41 16.39 -8.81
N MET A 209 2.17 15.29 -8.13
CA MET A 209 2.65 15.05 -6.76
C MET A 209 4.19 15.12 -6.70
N TYR A 210 4.88 14.48 -7.64
CA TYR A 210 6.34 14.55 -7.71
C TYR A 210 6.86 15.97 -7.95
N ALA A 211 6.17 16.77 -8.80
CA ALA A 211 6.51 18.17 -9.01
C ALA A 211 6.31 19.00 -7.73
N ASP A 212 5.21 18.78 -6.98
CA ASP A 212 4.98 19.42 -5.67
C ASP A 212 6.08 19.04 -4.67
N LYS A 213 6.43 17.75 -4.58
CA LYS A 213 7.51 17.26 -3.72
C LYS A 213 8.86 17.92 -4.03
N LYS A 214 9.19 18.06 -5.31
CA LYS A 214 10.42 18.74 -5.74
C LYS A 214 10.41 20.24 -5.40
N SER A 215 9.30 20.94 -5.60
CA SER A 215 9.18 22.36 -5.29
C SER A 215 9.32 22.65 -3.79
N ARG A 216 8.78 21.79 -2.94
CA ARG A 216 8.92 21.88 -1.47
C ARG A 216 10.37 21.68 -1.03
N LYS A 217 11.06 20.68 -1.57
CA LYS A 217 12.49 20.47 -1.25
C LYS A 217 13.36 21.64 -1.63
N MET A 218 13.10 22.30 -2.76
CA MET A 218 13.84 23.52 -3.14
C MET A 218 13.58 24.67 -2.17
N LYS A 219 12.35 24.91 -1.74
CA LYS A 219 12.00 25.94 -0.76
C LYS A 219 12.63 25.71 0.63
N HIS A 220 12.85 24.48 1.03
CA HIS A 220 13.53 24.15 2.28
C HIS A 220 15.06 24.21 2.19
N ALA A 221 15.63 24.17 0.98
CA ALA A 221 17.07 24.29 0.76
C ALA A 221 17.57 25.75 0.71
N GLU A 222 16.70 26.74 0.51
CA GLU A 222 17.04 28.16 0.37
C GLU A 222 17.06 29.04 1.66
N PRO A 223 16.74 28.60 2.88
CA PRO A 223 16.75 29.48 4.06
C PRO A 223 18.16 29.98 4.49
N GLY A 224 19.24 29.52 3.85
CA GLY A 224 20.61 29.82 4.24
C GLY A 224 21.28 31.01 3.53
N MET A 225 20.70 31.58 2.49
CA MET A 225 21.36 32.64 1.69
C MET A 225 20.87 34.08 1.95
N MET A 226 19.87 34.30 2.81
CA MET A 226 19.33 35.66 3.04
C MET A 226 19.73 36.30 4.37
N GLN A 227 20.67 35.71 5.13
CA GLN A 227 21.17 36.33 6.39
C GLN A 227 22.66 36.71 6.36
N ALA A 228 23.26 36.81 5.16
CA ALA A 228 24.62 37.27 5.00
C ALA A 228 24.70 38.46 4.02
N GLN A 229 23.99 39.54 4.31
CA GLN A 229 24.31 40.88 3.80
C GLN A 229 23.98 41.95 4.85
#